data_23b7d521bce764d8bfa5ea066ebf1d4b
#
_entry.id   23b7d521bce764d8bfa5ea066ebf1d4b
#
_cell.length_a   1.000
_cell.length_b   1.000
_cell.length_c   1.000
_cell.angle_alpha   90.00
_cell.angle_beta   90.00
_cell.angle_gamma   90.00
#
_symmetry.space_group_name_H-M   'P 1'
#
loop_
_entity.id
_entity.type
_entity.pdbx_description
1 polymer ?
#
loop_
_entity_poly.entity_id
_entity_poly.type
_entity_poly.pdbx_seq_one_letter_code
_entity_poly.pdbx_strand_id
1 'polypeptide(L)'
;MRNRLSWGAGALLLIGPLLVQAATLDKVRDRDALRCGVNAAQPGFSALDDDDVYRGLDTDVCRAVAAAVLGDAEKVMFVPLDSVERFTAIQAGEVDLLSRTTTWTSSRDTSMGLNFTGVSYYDGQAFMVASSLGVQSALELDGAAVCTQSGTTSELNLADYFRVNGMEYSAVVFDSPEQSIAGFEAGRCDVLSSDASQLYAQRMQLADPESAVVLPEIISKEPLGPAVRQGDDQWFNIVKWSLFAMLNAEELGITGDNVDAMLDSEDPDIARLLGQDGNYGEGMGLSADWAFQIVRQVGNYAEMFERNVGAGSEFHIARGLNALWSDGGIQYAPPVR
;
A
#
# COMPACT_ATOMS: atom_id res chain seq x y z
N MET A 1 -25.88 53.48 57.95
CA MET A 1 -26.04 53.43 56.49
C MET A 1 -24.71 52.97 55.91
N ARG A 2 -24.63 51.69 55.47
CA ARG A 2 -23.41 51.13 54.84
C ARG A 2 -23.85 50.48 53.54
N ASN A 3 -23.55 51.18 52.39
CA ASN A 3 -23.76 50.68 51.04
C ASN A 3 -22.74 49.57 50.73
N ARG A 4 -23.23 48.36 50.36
CA ARG A 4 -22.41 47.30 49.78
C ARG A 4 -22.56 47.37 48.24
N LEU A 5 -21.51 47.73 47.55
CA LEU A 5 -21.36 47.58 46.11
C LEU A 5 -21.02 46.11 45.84
N SER A 6 -21.89 45.40 45.10
CA SER A 6 -21.64 44.08 44.56
C SER A 6 -21.02 44.24 43.17
N TRP A 7 -19.79 43.82 43.03
CA TRP A 7 -19.10 43.70 41.74
C TRP A 7 -19.47 42.35 41.13
N GLY A 8 -20.24 42.38 40.04
CA GLY A 8 -20.49 41.21 39.19
C GLY A 8 -19.30 41.00 38.27
N ALA A 9 -18.57 39.91 38.49
CA ALA A 9 -17.53 39.47 37.58
C ALA A 9 -18.19 38.78 36.36
N GLY A 10 -18.25 39.46 35.25
CA GLY A 10 -18.65 38.87 33.96
C GLY A 10 -17.49 38.00 33.42
N ALA A 11 -17.67 36.70 33.40
CA ALA A 11 -16.76 35.78 32.74
C ALA A 11 -16.97 35.90 31.22
N LEU A 12 -16.03 36.51 30.51
CA LEU A 12 -15.96 36.47 29.04
C LEU A 12 -15.48 35.07 28.64
N LEU A 13 -16.36 34.24 28.12
CA LEU A 13 -16.04 33.01 27.40
C LEU A 13 -15.41 33.40 26.06
N LEU A 14 -14.09 33.33 25.98
CA LEU A 14 -13.32 33.37 24.70
C LEU A 14 -13.58 32.06 23.95
N ILE A 15 -14.60 32.06 23.08
CA ILE A 15 -14.75 31.00 22.06
C ILE A 15 -13.69 31.30 21.00
N GLY A 16 -12.51 30.70 21.15
CA GLY A 16 -11.50 30.70 20.10
C GLY A 16 -12.07 30.01 18.84
N PRO A 17 -11.75 30.48 17.62
CA PRO A 17 -12.15 29.78 16.41
C PRO A 17 -11.57 28.38 16.43
N LEU A 18 -12.41 27.35 16.43
CA LEU A 18 -12.03 26.01 16.07
C LEU A 18 -11.54 26.10 14.62
N LEU A 19 -10.22 26.02 14.41
CA LEU A 19 -9.64 25.83 13.09
C LEU A 19 -10.16 24.49 12.58
N VAL A 20 -11.26 24.50 11.85
CA VAL A 20 -11.70 23.35 11.05
C VAL A 20 -10.62 23.14 10.02
N GLN A 21 -9.78 22.15 10.21
CA GLN A 21 -8.81 21.75 9.22
C GLN A 21 -9.59 21.26 8.00
N ALA A 22 -9.36 21.88 6.82
CA ALA A 22 -10.02 21.45 5.59
C ALA A 22 -9.81 19.95 5.39
N ALA A 23 -10.90 19.23 5.05
CA ALA A 23 -10.89 17.81 4.77
C ALA A 23 -9.87 17.49 3.67
N THR A 24 -9.28 16.29 3.69
CA THR A 24 -8.27 15.91 2.69
C THR A 24 -8.86 15.94 1.28
N LEU A 25 -10.12 15.54 1.13
CA LEU A 25 -10.85 15.60 -0.14
C LEU A 25 -10.84 17.03 -0.75
N ASP A 26 -11.14 18.05 0.07
CA ASP A 26 -11.16 19.44 -0.40
C ASP A 26 -9.75 19.89 -0.85
N LYS A 27 -8.73 19.55 -0.07
CA LYS A 27 -7.33 19.88 -0.42
C LYS A 27 -6.89 19.23 -1.73
N VAL A 28 -7.27 17.97 -1.98
CA VAL A 28 -6.97 17.25 -3.21
C VAL A 28 -7.66 17.90 -4.39
N ARG A 29 -8.94 18.26 -4.24
CA ARG A 29 -9.72 18.94 -5.28
C ARG A 29 -9.22 20.35 -5.58
N ASP A 30 -8.93 21.15 -4.54
CA ASP A 30 -8.42 22.52 -4.69
C ASP A 30 -7.06 22.55 -5.40
N ARG A 31 -6.24 21.51 -5.17
CA ARG A 31 -4.92 21.33 -5.80
C ARG A 31 -5.02 20.71 -7.19
N ASP A 32 -6.15 20.08 -7.51
CA ASP A 32 -6.40 19.27 -8.72
C ASP A 32 -5.35 18.15 -8.91
N ALA A 33 -4.83 17.59 -7.82
CA ALA A 33 -3.89 16.48 -7.82
C ALA A 33 -3.87 15.74 -6.47
N LEU A 34 -3.72 14.42 -6.50
CA LEU A 34 -3.46 13.57 -5.34
C LEU A 34 -1.94 13.51 -5.06
N ARG A 35 -1.50 13.78 -3.82
CA ARG A 35 -0.13 13.49 -3.39
C ARG A 35 -0.07 12.10 -2.80
N CYS A 36 0.63 11.20 -3.47
CA CYS A 36 0.77 9.82 -3.04
C CYS A 36 2.22 9.50 -2.65
N GLY A 37 2.42 9.09 -1.39
CA GLY A 37 3.71 8.59 -0.91
C GLY A 37 3.95 7.18 -1.42
N VAL A 38 5.06 6.96 -2.14
CA VAL A 38 5.43 5.70 -2.77
C VAL A 38 6.88 5.30 -2.44
N ASN A 39 7.29 4.11 -2.80
CA ASN A 39 8.70 3.73 -2.80
C ASN A 39 9.42 4.38 -3.99
N ALA A 40 10.70 4.70 -3.83
CA ALA A 40 11.47 5.32 -4.92
C ALA A 40 11.73 4.34 -6.06
N ALA A 41 12.07 3.08 -5.74
CA ALA A 41 12.48 2.07 -6.71
C ALA A 41 12.15 0.65 -6.20
N GLN A 42 10.86 0.30 -6.23
CA GLN A 42 10.34 -1.03 -5.90
C GLN A 42 9.65 -1.61 -7.13
N PRO A 43 10.34 -2.32 -8.01
CA PRO A 43 9.74 -2.92 -9.20
C PRO A 43 8.53 -3.78 -8.85
N GLY A 44 7.49 -3.72 -9.70
CA GLY A 44 6.20 -4.36 -9.45
C GLY A 44 5.26 -3.60 -8.52
N PHE A 45 5.76 -2.71 -7.66
CA PHE A 45 4.97 -1.93 -6.70
C PHE A 45 5.01 -0.43 -6.97
N SER A 46 6.19 0.16 -6.99
CA SER A 46 6.39 1.56 -7.39
C SER A 46 7.83 1.76 -7.85
N ALA A 47 8.01 1.90 -9.14
CA ALA A 47 9.29 2.20 -9.77
C ALA A 47 9.06 3.05 -11.02
N LEU A 48 10.05 3.85 -11.40
CA LEU A 48 10.04 4.55 -12.68
C LEU A 48 10.29 3.54 -13.80
N ASP A 49 9.52 3.65 -14.87
CA ASP A 49 9.80 2.96 -16.14
C ASP A 49 10.82 3.75 -16.99
N ASP A 50 11.09 3.26 -18.19
CA ASP A 50 12.05 3.87 -19.14
C ASP A 50 11.60 5.26 -19.62
N ASP A 51 10.34 5.64 -19.42
CA ASP A 51 9.76 6.93 -19.77
C ASP A 51 9.65 7.88 -18.55
N ASP A 52 10.30 7.57 -17.43
CA ASP A 52 10.23 8.30 -16.16
C ASP A 52 8.82 8.34 -15.55
N VAL A 53 7.96 7.34 -15.84
CA VAL A 53 6.61 7.22 -15.29
C VAL A 53 6.59 6.17 -14.19
N TYR A 54 6.04 6.52 -13.02
CA TYR A 54 5.85 5.55 -11.95
C TYR A 54 4.86 4.45 -12.34
N ARG A 55 5.29 3.18 -12.22
CA ARG A 55 4.48 1.98 -12.46
C ARG A 55 4.51 1.06 -11.25
N GLY A 56 3.47 0.24 -11.11
CA GLY A 56 3.39 -0.77 -10.08
C GLY A 56 2.05 -0.79 -9.34
N LEU A 57 1.85 -1.82 -8.53
CA LEU A 57 0.62 -2.07 -7.78
C LEU A 57 0.27 -0.92 -6.83
N ASP A 58 1.25 -0.39 -6.09
CA ASP A 58 1.06 0.73 -5.18
C ASP A 58 0.69 2.02 -5.93
N THR A 59 1.31 2.26 -7.08
CA THR A 59 1.00 3.44 -7.92
C THR A 59 -0.37 3.35 -8.56
N ASP A 60 -0.82 2.15 -8.91
CA ASP A 60 -2.16 1.93 -9.46
C ASP A 60 -3.26 2.15 -8.42
N VAL A 61 -3.02 1.82 -7.15
CA VAL A 61 -3.92 2.19 -6.04
C VAL A 61 -4.04 3.72 -5.95
N CYS A 62 -2.94 4.47 -6.08
CA CYS A 62 -2.98 5.93 -6.10
C CYS A 62 -3.78 6.47 -7.29
N ARG A 63 -3.57 5.90 -8.49
CA ARG A 63 -4.33 6.24 -9.70
C ARG A 63 -5.82 5.95 -9.55
N ALA A 64 -6.18 4.83 -8.91
CA ALA A 64 -7.58 4.49 -8.64
C ALA A 64 -8.26 5.55 -7.76
N VAL A 65 -7.58 6.02 -6.72
CA VAL A 65 -8.09 7.10 -5.87
C VAL A 65 -8.21 8.42 -6.64
N ALA A 66 -7.23 8.77 -7.47
CA ALA A 66 -7.28 9.97 -8.31
C ALA A 66 -8.43 9.90 -9.34
N ALA A 67 -8.62 8.76 -9.99
CA ALA A 67 -9.75 8.54 -10.89
C ALA A 67 -11.10 8.72 -10.18
N ALA A 68 -11.25 8.19 -8.96
CA ALA A 68 -12.48 8.31 -8.17
C ALA A 68 -12.78 9.75 -7.74
N VAL A 69 -11.74 10.52 -7.38
CA VAL A 69 -11.89 11.86 -6.76
C VAL A 69 -11.90 12.99 -7.79
N LEU A 70 -11.03 12.85 -8.82
CA LEU A 70 -10.74 13.90 -9.81
C LEU A 70 -11.20 13.54 -11.23
N GLY A 71 -11.71 12.30 -11.43
CA GLY A 71 -12.11 11.78 -12.74
C GLY A 71 -10.94 11.51 -13.69
N ASP A 72 -9.70 11.55 -13.19
CA ASP A 72 -8.49 11.42 -13.99
C ASP A 72 -7.39 10.69 -13.18
N ALA A 73 -7.02 9.50 -13.61
CA ALA A 73 -6.03 8.65 -12.98
C ALA A 73 -4.61 9.22 -13.02
N GLU A 74 -4.33 10.12 -13.96
CA GLU A 74 -3.00 10.73 -14.10
C GLU A 74 -2.78 11.95 -13.18
N LYS A 75 -3.82 12.42 -12.51
CA LYS A 75 -3.71 13.52 -11.54
C LYS A 75 -3.11 13.08 -10.21
N VAL A 76 -1.96 12.44 -10.26
CA VAL A 76 -1.17 11.99 -9.10
C VAL A 76 0.20 12.63 -9.11
N MET A 77 0.57 13.18 -7.96
CA MET A 77 1.93 13.59 -7.63
C MET A 77 2.57 12.50 -6.77
N PHE A 78 3.41 11.67 -7.36
CA PHE A 78 4.14 10.65 -6.61
C PHE A 78 5.27 11.30 -5.81
N VAL A 79 5.34 10.97 -4.52
CA VAL A 79 6.34 11.46 -3.58
C VAL A 79 7.14 10.25 -3.09
N PRO A 80 8.37 10.05 -3.58
CA PRO A 80 9.21 8.97 -3.10
C PRO A 80 9.61 9.22 -1.64
N LEU A 81 9.41 8.19 -0.80
CA LEU A 81 9.69 8.23 0.64
C LEU A 81 10.49 6.98 1.04
N ASP A 82 11.41 7.11 1.97
CA ASP A 82 12.06 5.96 2.58
C ASP A 82 11.17 5.26 3.63
N SER A 83 11.67 4.19 4.24
CA SER A 83 10.90 3.39 5.20
C SER A 83 10.69 4.09 6.54
N VAL A 84 11.49 5.07 6.88
CA VAL A 84 11.40 5.86 8.12
C VAL A 84 10.57 7.12 7.89
N GLU A 85 10.86 7.88 6.84
CA GLU A 85 10.21 9.16 6.52
C GLU A 85 8.71 9.03 6.23
N ARG A 86 8.27 7.92 5.63
CA ARG A 86 6.87 7.74 5.20
C ARG A 86 5.85 8.04 6.30
N PHE A 87 6.16 7.70 7.56
CA PHE A 87 5.24 7.93 8.68
C PHE A 87 5.18 9.40 9.09
N THR A 88 6.29 10.10 9.05
CA THR A 88 6.33 11.53 9.32
C THR A 88 5.65 12.32 8.22
N ALA A 89 5.89 11.97 6.96
CA ALA A 89 5.30 12.64 5.79
C ALA A 89 3.77 12.55 5.78
N ILE A 90 3.19 11.36 6.04
CA ILE A 90 1.72 11.22 6.09
C ILE A 90 1.13 11.96 7.30
N GLN A 91 1.78 11.94 8.47
CA GLN A 91 1.34 12.67 9.65
C GLN A 91 1.39 14.18 9.47
N ALA A 92 2.43 14.69 8.82
CA ALA A 92 2.59 16.11 8.51
C ALA A 92 1.63 16.60 7.39
N GLY A 93 1.00 15.66 6.65
CA GLY A 93 0.14 15.99 5.52
C GLY A 93 0.93 16.41 4.28
N GLU A 94 2.18 16.00 4.17
CA GLU A 94 2.99 16.16 2.96
C GLU A 94 2.47 15.29 1.83
N VAL A 95 1.92 14.12 2.19
CA VAL A 95 1.15 13.25 1.31
C VAL A 95 -0.27 13.05 1.83
N ASP A 96 -1.21 12.81 0.93
CA ASP A 96 -2.63 12.58 1.24
C ASP A 96 -2.91 11.10 1.47
N LEU A 97 -2.11 10.24 0.83
CA LEU A 97 -2.19 8.79 0.83
C LEU A 97 -0.77 8.21 0.86
N LEU A 98 -0.57 7.17 1.64
CA LEU A 98 0.63 6.34 1.61
C LEU A 98 0.29 4.99 1.00
N SER A 99 0.79 4.70 -0.20
CA SER A 99 0.75 3.40 -0.88
C SER A 99 2.18 3.01 -1.23
N ARG A 100 2.84 2.26 -0.32
CA ARG A 100 4.28 2.06 -0.31
C ARG A 100 4.65 0.76 0.40
N THR A 101 4.13 -0.37 -0.06
CA THR A 101 4.44 -1.68 0.56
C THR A 101 4.46 -1.60 2.09
N THR A 102 3.45 -0.96 2.67
CA THR A 102 3.43 -0.71 4.12
C THR A 102 2.62 -1.78 4.83
N THR A 103 3.31 -2.58 5.63
CA THR A 103 2.69 -3.64 6.41
C THR A 103 1.75 -3.09 7.47
N TRP A 104 0.51 -3.55 7.48
CA TRP A 104 -0.45 -3.24 8.52
C TRP A 104 -0.09 -3.99 9.80
N THR A 105 0.36 -3.25 10.81
CA THR A 105 0.68 -3.79 12.13
C THR A 105 -0.10 -3.03 13.20
N SER A 106 -0.31 -3.67 14.34
CA SER A 106 -1.00 -3.05 15.49
C SER A 106 -0.34 -1.74 15.91
N SER A 107 0.99 -1.69 15.99
CA SER A 107 1.71 -0.48 16.38
C SER A 107 1.54 0.67 15.38
N ARG A 108 1.62 0.38 14.07
CA ARG A 108 1.43 1.39 13.02
C ARG A 108 0.01 1.94 13.02
N ASP A 109 -0.97 1.05 13.17
CA ASP A 109 -2.39 1.40 13.17
C ASP A 109 -2.82 2.17 14.42
N THR A 110 -2.33 1.78 15.60
CA THR A 110 -2.83 2.34 16.87
C THR A 110 -1.96 3.42 17.48
N SER A 111 -0.65 3.46 17.15
CA SER A 111 0.31 4.34 17.85
C SER A 111 0.96 5.38 16.93
N MET A 112 0.86 5.21 15.61
CA MET A 112 1.46 6.14 14.64
C MET A 112 0.44 7.06 13.95
N GLY A 113 -0.80 7.14 14.45
CA GLY A 113 -1.82 8.04 13.91
C GLY A 113 -2.23 7.72 12.46
N LEU A 114 -2.19 6.45 12.08
CA LEU A 114 -2.55 5.95 10.76
C LEU A 114 -3.82 5.11 10.81
N ASN A 115 -4.56 5.09 9.71
CA ASN A 115 -5.62 4.13 9.42
C ASN A 115 -5.27 3.39 8.14
N PHE A 116 -5.13 2.06 8.23
CA PHE A 116 -4.99 1.21 7.04
C PHE A 116 -6.37 1.00 6.40
N THR A 117 -6.45 1.18 5.09
CA THR A 117 -7.74 1.21 4.37
C THR A 117 -8.13 -0.12 3.76
N GLY A 118 -7.24 -1.11 3.84
CA GLY A 118 -7.40 -2.46 3.32
C GLY A 118 -6.05 -3.10 3.06
N VAL A 119 -6.05 -4.32 2.55
CA VAL A 119 -4.84 -5.02 2.14
C VAL A 119 -4.81 -5.11 0.61
N SER A 120 -3.87 -4.40 0.00
CA SER A 120 -3.65 -4.43 -1.45
C SER A 120 -2.79 -5.61 -1.89
N TYR A 121 -1.97 -6.16 -0.98
CA TYR A 121 -1.14 -7.32 -1.26
C TYR A 121 -0.84 -8.11 0.04
N TYR A 122 -1.19 -9.38 0.07
CA TYR A 122 -0.81 -10.31 1.14
C TYR A 122 0.55 -10.90 0.83
N ASP A 123 1.55 -10.56 1.64
CA ASP A 123 2.93 -11.00 1.52
C ASP A 123 3.41 -11.68 2.81
N GLY A 124 4.65 -12.04 2.82
CA GLY A 124 5.39 -12.55 3.96
C GLY A 124 6.87 -12.34 3.77
N GLN A 125 7.61 -12.26 4.87
CA GLN A 125 9.07 -12.11 4.84
C GLN A 125 9.74 -13.44 4.49
N ALA A 126 10.78 -13.38 3.66
CA ALA A 126 11.60 -14.52 3.25
C ALA A 126 13.10 -14.16 3.30
N PHE A 127 13.92 -15.11 2.84
CA PHE A 127 15.37 -14.96 2.73
C PHE A 127 15.81 -15.25 1.30
N MET A 128 16.72 -14.45 0.78
CA MET A 128 17.47 -14.70 -0.44
C MET A 128 18.93 -14.95 -0.10
N VAL A 129 19.50 -16.04 -0.63
CA VAL A 129 20.88 -16.46 -0.38
C VAL A 129 21.63 -16.63 -1.69
N ALA A 130 22.95 -16.52 -1.67
CA ALA A 130 23.76 -16.87 -2.82
C ALA A 130 23.65 -18.37 -3.11
N SER A 131 23.36 -18.74 -4.37
CA SER A 131 23.22 -20.14 -4.81
C SER A 131 24.47 -20.99 -4.49
N SER A 132 25.65 -20.37 -4.46
CA SER A 132 26.93 -21.00 -4.14
C SER A 132 27.03 -21.52 -2.70
N LEU A 133 26.18 -21.02 -1.78
CA LEU A 133 26.16 -21.47 -0.39
C LEU A 133 25.51 -22.86 -0.24
N GLY A 134 24.70 -23.29 -1.22
CA GLY A 134 24.03 -24.58 -1.21
C GLY A 134 22.94 -24.73 -0.13
N VAL A 135 22.56 -23.63 0.55
CA VAL A 135 21.51 -23.56 1.56
C VAL A 135 20.15 -23.76 0.90
N GLN A 136 19.29 -24.57 1.49
CA GLN A 136 17.94 -24.86 0.98
C GLN A 136 16.83 -24.56 1.98
N SER A 137 17.17 -24.23 3.23
CA SER A 137 16.21 -23.90 4.28
C SER A 137 16.72 -22.75 5.13
N ALA A 138 15.82 -21.90 5.55
CA ALA A 138 16.10 -20.80 6.48
C ALA A 138 16.60 -21.31 7.86
N LEU A 139 16.38 -22.57 8.20
CA LEU A 139 16.92 -23.20 9.41
C LEU A 139 18.43 -23.52 9.32
N GLU A 140 19.03 -23.36 8.15
CA GLU A 140 20.47 -23.55 7.92
C GLU A 140 21.28 -22.25 8.04
N LEU A 141 20.61 -21.12 8.41
CA LEU A 141 21.19 -19.77 8.43
C LEU A 141 21.85 -19.40 9.78
N ASP A 142 22.16 -20.38 10.65
CA ASP A 142 22.81 -20.11 11.93
C ASP A 142 24.19 -19.46 11.74
N GLY A 143 24.40 -18.32 12.38
CA GLY A 143 25.63 -17.52 12.29
C GLY A 143 25.73 -16.60 11.06
N ALA A 144 24.73 -16.55 10.20
CA ALA A 144 24.75 -15.77 8.96
C ALA A 144 24.81 -14.26 9.19
N ALA A 145 25.48 -13.55 8.27
CA ALA A 145 25.32 -12.10 8.13
C ALA A 145 24.11 -11.80 7.25
N VAL A 146 23.11 -11.08 7.80
CA VAL A 146 21.83 -10.83 7.14
C VAL A 146 21.67 -9.35 6.81
N CYS A 147 21.61 -9.01 5.52
CA CYS A 147 21.25 -7.69 5.03
C CYS A 147 19.73 -7.46 5.20
N THR A 148 19.38 -6.30 5.71
CA THR A 148 17.98 -5.85 5.84
C THR A 148 17.89 -4.33 5.77
N GLN A 149 16.66 -3.79 5.65
CA GLN A 149 16.43 -2.35 5.60
C GLN A 149 15.90 -1.81 6.93
N SER A 150 16.44 -0.67 7.37
CA SER A 150 16.02 0.05 8.58
C SER A 150 14.55 0.50 8.52
N GLY A 151 13.87 0.52 9.67
CA GLY A 151 12.49 0.98 9.81
C GLY A 151 11.43 0.06 9.18
N THR A 152 11.80 -1.18 8.87
CA THR A 152 10.90 -2.22 8.31
C THR A 152 10.46 -3.21 9.39
N THR A 153 9.38 -3.93 9.11
CA THR A 153 8.97 -5.11 9.90
C THR A 153 10.00 -6.23 9.76
N SER A 154 10.64 -6.32 8.58
CA SER A 154 11.66 -7.33 8.30
C SER A 154 12.85 -7.24 9.26
N GLU A 155 13.31 -6.04 9.61
CA GLU A 155 14.35 -5.84 10.62
C GLU A 155 13.96 -6.41 12.00
N LEU A 156 12.69 -6.19 12.40
CA LEU A 156 12.17 -6.65 13.69
C LEU A 156 11.96 -8.18 13.73
N ASN A 157 11.41 -8.73 12.65
CA ASN A 157 11.08 -10.15 12.55
C ASN A 157 12.33 -11.05 12.55
N LEU A 158 13.47 -10.56 12.04
CA LEU A 158 14.74 -11.30 12.08
C LEU A 158 15.12 -11.71 13.50
N ALA A 159 15.10 -10.75 14.45
CA ALA A 159 15.45 -11.02 15.83
C ALA A 159 14.56 -12.10 16.45
N ASP A 160 13.27 -12.08 16.15
CA ASP A 160 12.31 -13.06 16.66
C ASP A 160 12.52 -14.44 16.02
N TYR A 161 12.71 -14.49 14.70
CA TYR A 161 12.91 -15.75 13.98
C TYR A 161 14.15 -16.50 14.44
N PHE A 162 15.30 -15.82 14.48
CA PHE A 162 16.56 -16.45 14.90
C PHE A 162 16.50 -16.88 16.37
N ARG A 163 15.95 -16.04 17.26
CA ARG A 163 15.78 -16.36 18.69
C ARG A 163 14.91 -17.61 18.91
N VAL A 164 13.76 -17.68 18.22
CA VAL A 164 12.81 -18.82 18.39
C VAL A 164 13.41 -20.13 17.90
N ASN A 165 14.24 -20.09 16.86
CA ASN A 165 14.91 -21.26 16.31
C ASN A 165 16.26 -21.56 16.99
N GLY A 166 16.67 -20.79 18.02
CA GLY A 166 17.91 -20.99 18.74
C GLY A 166 19.16 -20.75 17.90
N MET A 167 19.04 -19.86 16.91
CA MET A 167 20.10 -19.47 15.98
C MET A 167 20.65 -18.09 16.30
N GLU A 168 21.90 -17.85 15.94
CA GLU A 168 22.54 -16.53 15.98
C GLU A 168 22.59 -15.91 14.58
N TYR A 169 22.66 -14.59 14.48
CA TYR A 169 22.88 -13.86 13.23
C TYR A 169 23.55 -12.50 13.48
N SER A 170 24.10 -11.92 12.43
CA SER A 170 24.63 -10.55 12.44
C SER A 170 23.83 -9.68 11.47
N ALA A 171 23.11 -8.65 11.96
CA ALA A 171 22.37 -7.72 11.11
C ALA A 171 23.31 -6.75 10.39
N VAL A 172 23.17 -6.63 9.08
CA VAL A 172 23.79 -5.59 8.24
C VAL A 172 22.67 -4.69 7.72
N VAL A 173 22.48 -3.57 8.39
CA VAL A 173 21.31 -2.68 8.15
C VAL A 173 21.66 -1.59 7.16
N PHE A 174 20.76 -1.34 6.21
CA PHE A 174 20.86 -0.31 5.17
C PHE A 174 19.65 0.62 5.20
N ASP A 175 19.78 1.81 4.64
CA ASP A 175 18.70 2.80 4.61
C ASP A 175 17.76 2.61 3.42
N SER A 176 18.20 1.95 2.33
CA SER A 176 17.37 1.72 1.15
C SER A 176 17.48 0.30 0.60
N PRO A 177 16.47 -0.15 -0.19
CA PRO A 177 16.51 -1.45 -0.87
C PRO A 177 17.71 -1.61 -1.81
N GLU A 178 18.07 -0.55 -2.56
CA GLU A 178 19.19 -0.55 -3.50
C GLU A 178 20.52 -0.77 -2.79
N GLN A 179 20.69 -0.13 -1.63
CA GLN A 179 21.89 -0.33 -0.81
C GLN A 179 21.96 -1.75 -0.25
N SER A 180 20.80 -2.32 0.12
CA SER A 180 20.73 -3.68 0.66
C SER A 180 21.13 -4.72 -0.40
N ILE A 181 20.61 -4.59 -1.63
CA ILE A 181 20.96 -5.51 -2.73
C ILE A 181 22.42 -5.34 -3.15
N ALA A 182 22.91 -4.10 -3.26
CA ALA A 182 24.32 -3.83 -3.55
C ALA A 182 25.26 -4.39 -2.45
N GLY A 183 24.84 -4.33 -1.19
CA GLY A 183 25.55 -4.94 -0.07
C GLY A 183 25.61 -6.45 -0.18
N PHE A 184 24.52 -7.10 -0.58
CA PHE A 184 24.43 -8.53 -0.81
C PHE A 184 25.33 -8.96 -1.99
N GLU A 185 25.24 -8.29 -3.14
CA GLU A 185 26.12 -8.57 -4.29
C GLU A 185 27.62 -8.38 -3.99
N ALA A 186 27.94 -7.39 -3.16
CA ALA A 186 29.30 -7.14 -2.72
C ALA A 186 29.80 -8.14 -1.64
N GLY A 187 28.99 -9.10 -1.23
CA GLY A 187 29.34 -10.08 -0.19
C GLY A 187 29.49 -9.47 1.22
N ARG A 188 28.82 -8.34 1.49
CA ARG A 188 28.81 -7.76 2.85
C ARG A 188 27.90 -8.53 3.81
N CYS A 189 26.99 -9.31 3.28
CA CYS A 189 26.14 -10.25 3.99
C CYS A 189 25.95 -11.52 3.14
N ASP A 190 25.65 -12.62 3.82
CA ASP A 190 25.42 -13.94 3.23
C ASP A 190 23.98 -14.09 2.74
N VAL A 191 23.09 -13.32 3.35
CA VAL A 191 21.65 -13.41 3.21
C VAL A 191 21.06 -12.00 3.06
N LEU A 192 20.07 -11.84 2.17
CA LEU A 192 19.20 -10.67 2.11
C LEU A 192 17.81 -11.06 2.57
N SER A 193 17.22 -10.30 3.50
CA SER A 193 15.87 -10.57 4.01
C SER A 193 14.96 -9.35 3.84
N SER A 194 13.80 -9.60 3.23
CA SER A 194 12.72 -8.65 2.98
C SER A 194 11.42 -9.39 2.71
N ASP A 195 10.37 -8.68 2.32
CA ASP A 195 9.14 -9.27 1.79
C ASP A 195 9.46 -10.16 0.58
N ALA A 196 8.81 -11.30 0.46
CA ALA A 196 9.11 -12.29 -0.59
C ALA A 196 8.93 -11.69 -2.00
N SER A 197 7.87 -10.91 -2.22
CA SER A 197 7.64 -10.23 -3.49
C SER A 197 8.79 -9.28 -3.83
N GLN A 198 9.32 -8.57 -2.83
CA GLN A 198 10.47 -7.69 -2.99
C GLN A 198 11.74 -8.46 -3.32
N LEU A 199 11.97 -9.60 -2.68
CA LEU A 199 13.14 -10.44 -2.97
C LEU A 199 13.11 -11.00 -4.40
N TYR A 200 11.94 -11.38 -4.92
CA TYR A 200 11.81 -11.81 -6.32
C TYR A 200 12.15 -10.66 -7.28
N ALA A 201 11.67 -9.45 -7.01
CA ALA A 201 12.00 -8.29 -7.84
C ALA A 201 13.48 -7.90 -7.74
N GLN A 202 14.07 -7.91 -6.54
CA GLN A 202 15.49 -7.62 -6.32
C GLN A 202 16.40 -8.65 -6.97
N ARG A 203 16.01 -9.94 -6.95
CA ARG A 203 16.76 -10.99 -7.63
C ARG A 203 16.92 -10.70 -9.13
N MET A 204 15.87 -10.16 -9.77
CA MET A 204 15.93 -9.79 -11.19
C MET A 204 16.86 -8.60 -11.48
N GLN A 205 17.19 -7.81 -10.46
CA GLN A 205 18.13 -6.68 -10.56
C GLN A 205 19.60 -7.08 -10.39
N LEU A 206 19.88 -8.31 -9.92
CA LEU A 206 21.25 -8.82 -9.79
C LEU A 206 21.91 -8.91 -11.17
N ALA A 207 23.21 -8.69 -11.21
CA ALA A 207 23.99 -8.87 -12.45
C ALA A 207 23.85 -10.28 -13.05
N ASP A 208 23.63 -11.28 -12.20
CA ASP A 208 23.26 -12.65 -12.54
C ASP A 208 22.14 -13.13 -11.62
N PRO A 209 20.86 -13.09 -12.06
CA PRO A 209 19.72 -13.56 -11.26
C PRO A 209 19.80 -15.01 -10.80
N GLU A 210 20.51 -15.88 -11.52
CA GLU A 210 20.70 -17.30 -11.15
C GLU A 210 21.73 -17.48 -10.04
N SER A 211 22.53 -16.46 -9.74
CA SER A 211 23.49 -16.46 -8.63
C SER A 211 22.85 -16.47 -7.25
N ALA A 212 21.53 -16.20 -7.15
CA ALA A 212 20.81 -16.17 -5.89
C ALA A 212 19.48 -16.95 -5.96
N VAL A 213 19.05 -17.48 -4.82
CA VAL A 213 17.79 -18.19 -4.65
C VAL A 213 17.02 -17.65 -3.45
N VAL A 214 15.70 -17.47 -3.62
CA VAL A 214 14.79 -17.17 -2.52
C VAL A 214 14.39 -18.48 -1.86
N LEU A 215 14.61 -18.57 -0.54
CA LEU A 215 14.28 -19.76 0.24
C LEU A 215 12.76 -19.91 0.39
N PRO A 216 12.24 -21.14 0.56
CA PRO A 216 10.80 -21.40 0.53
C PRO A 216 10.06 -20.96 1.81
N GLU A 217 10.78 -20.75 2.92
CA GLU A 217 10.13 -20.41 4.18
C GLU A 217 9.66 -18.96 4.21
N ILE A 218 8.39 -18.79 4.57
CA ILE A 218 7.80 -17.50 4.91
C ILE A 218 7.78 -17.38 6.43
N ILE A 219 8.47 -16.39 6.96
CA ILE A 219 8.71 -16.27 8.41
C ILE A 219 7.81 -15.28 9.12
N SER A 220 7.00 -14.49 8.37
CA SER A 220 6.06 -13.53 8.94
C SER A 220 4.81 -13.39 8.08
N LYS A 221 3.85 -12.62 8.58
CA LYS A 221 2.70 -12.12 7.81
C LYS A 221 2.94 -10.66 7.50
N GLU A 222 2.93 -10.31 6.22
CA GLU A 222 3.10 -8.94 5.74
C GLU A 222 1.85 -8.52 4.92
N PRO A 223 0.73 -8.14 5.61
CA PRO A 223 -0.43 -7.59 4.93
C PRO A 223 -0.10 -6.15 4.52
N LEU A 224 0.26 -5.95 3.26
CA LEU A 224 0.62 -4.65 2.71
C LEU A 224 -0.63 -3.90 2.29
N GLY A 225 -0.71 -2.62 2.62
CA GLY A 225 -1.89 -1.85 2.24
C GLY A 225 -1.71 -0.35 2.31
N PRO A 226 -2.61 0.37 1.62
CA PRO A 226 -2.64 1.82 1.66
C PRO A 226 -3.07 2.32 3.03
N ALA A 227 -2.45 3.42 3.46
CA ALA A 227 -2.72 4.05 4.74
C ALA A 227 -2.95 5.55 4.58
N VAL A 228 -3.82 6.08 5.44
CA VAL A 228 -4.14 7.50 5.54
C VAL A 228 -3.94 8.00 6.96
N ARG A 229 -3.85 9.31 7.13
CA ARG A 229 -3.80 9.90 8.47
C ARG A 229 -5.13 9.69 9.20
N GLN A 230 -5.09 9.41 10.50
CA GLN A 230 -6.28 9.33 11.35
C GLN A 230 -7.02 10.68 11.43
N GLY A 231 -8.34 10.60 11.69
CA GLY A 231 -9.19 11.76 11.96
C GLY A 231 -9.86 12.36 10.72
N ASP A 232 -9.78 11.69 9.55
CA ASP A 232 -10.53 12.03 8.33
C ASP A 232 -11.24 10.79 7.81
N ASP A 233 -12.42 10.50 8.40
CA ASP A 233 -13.19 9.29 8.08
C ASP A 233 -13.72 9.31 6.64
N GLN A 234 -13.98 10.49 6.07
CA GLN A 234 -14.39 10.61 4.69
C GLN A 234 -13.26 10.17 3.76
N TRP A 235 -12.04 10.67 3.97
CA TRP A 235 -10.88 10.32 3.18
C TRP A 235 -10.52 8.84 3.33
N PHE A 236 -10.55 8.32 4.56
CA PHE A 236 -10.39 6.90 4.83
C PHE A 236 -11.37 6.04 4.02
N ASN A 237 -12.66 6.42 4.00
CA ASN A 237 -13.66 5.69 3.23
C ASN A 237 -13.43 5.76 1.73
N ILE A 238 -13.01 6.91 1.19
CA ILE A 238 -12.68 7.08 -0.24
C ILE A 238 -11.57 6.10 -0.64
N VAL A 239 -10.46 6.11 0.07
CA VAL A 239 -9.32 5.24 -0.27
C VAL A 239 -9.69 3.75 -0.12
N LYS A 240 -10.39 3.40 0.96
CA LYS A 240 -10.87 2.04 1.20
C LYS A 240 -11.79 1.53 0.08
N TRP A 241 -12.79 2.31 -0.27
CA TRP A 241 -13.76 1.91 -1.27
C TRP A 241 -13.18 1.95 -2.69
N SER A 242 -12.14 2.75 -2.96
CA SER A 242 -11.42 2.68 -4.24
C SER A 242 -10.76 1.31 -4.45
N LEU A 243 -10.10 0.75 -3.42
CA LEU A 243 -9.57 -0.62 -3.49
C LEU A 243 -10.69 -1.65 -3.59
N PHE A 244 -11.76 -1.51 -2.80
CA PHE A 244 -12.90 -2.43 -2.84
C PHE A 244 -13.66 -2.38 -4.15
N ALA A 245 -13.70 -1.24 -4.85
CA ALA A 245 -14.28 -1.15 -6.18
C ALA A 245 -13.53 -2.02 -7.19
N MET A 246 -12.20 -2.01 -7.14
CA MET A 246 -11.37 -2.87 -8.00
C MET A 246 -11.59 -4.37 -7.73
N LEU A 247 -11.71 -4.76 -6.45
CA LEU A 247 -12.00 -6.14 -6.05
C LEU A 247 -13.42 -6.58 -6.46
N ASN A 248 -14.43 -5.73 -6.23
CA ASN A 248 -15.80 -6.02 -6.67
C ASN A 248 -15.90 -6.09 -8.21
N ALA A 249 -15.15 -5.24 -8.93
CA ALA A 249 -15.11 -5.29 -10.39
C ALA A 249 -14.50 -6.62 -10.90
N GLU A 250 -13.44 -7.12 -10.27
CA GLU A 250 -12.90 -8.45 -10.59
C GLU A 250 -13.94 -9.54 -10.35
N GLU A 251 -14.61 -9.55 -9.18
CA GLU A 251 -15.62 -10.54 -8.81
C GLU A 251 -16.81 -10.55 -9.77
N LEU A 252 -17.20 -9.37 -10.29
CA LEU A 252 -18.27 -9.19 -11.25
C LEU A 252 -17.84 -9.36 -12.72
N GLY A 253 -16.55 -9.66 -12.98
CA GLY A 253 -16.01 -9.83 -14.33
C GLY A 253 -15.95 -8.52 -15.13
N ILE A 254 -15.90 -7.37 -14.45
CA ILE A 254 -15.77 -6.07 -15.10
C ILE A 254 -14.28 -5.74 -15.23
N THR A 255 -13.86 -5.41 -16.44
CA THR A 255 -12.47 -5.06 -16.79
C THR A 255 -12.41 -3.66 -17.41
N GLY A 256 -11.21 -3.11 -17.52
CA GLY A 256 -10.98 -1.86 -18.25
C GLY A 256 -11.48 -1.92 -19.70
N ASP A 257 -11.38 -3.10 -20.33
CA ASP A 257 -11.79 -3.30 -21.72
C ASP A 257 -13.31 -3.40 -21.92
N ASN A 258 -14.06 -3.94 -20.93
CA ASN A 258 -15.49 -4.19 -21.07
C ASN A 258 -16.39 -3.23 -20.29
N VAL A 259 -15.84 -2.38 -19.43
CA VAL A 259 -16.61 -1.55 -18.48
C VAL A 259 -17.64 -0.63 -19.18
N ASP A 260 -17.30 -0.08 -20.36
CA ASP A 260 -18.24 0.76 -21.13
C ASP A 260 -19.48 -0.06 -21.59
N ALA A 261 -19.29 -1.30 -21.97
CA ALA A 261 -20.41 -2.20 -22.34
C ALA A 261 -21.23 -2.65 -21.15
N MET A 262 -20.60 -2.74 -19.95
CA MET A 262 -21.27 -3.14 -18.71
C MET A 262 -22.21 -2.06 -18.14
N LEU A 263 -22.18 -0.83 -18.65
CA LEU A 263 -23.13 0.24 -18.28
C LEU A 263 -24.59 -0.14 -18.61
N ASP A 264 -24.80 -0.97 -19.63
CA ASP A 264 -26.12 -1.45 -20.05
C ASP A 264 -26.51 -2.80 -19.38
N SER A 265 -25.77 -3.25 -18.38
CA SER A 265 -26.00 -4.52 -17.69
C SER A 265 -27.33 -4.51 -16.92
N GLU A 266 -28.09 -5.62 -17.03
CA GLU A 266 -29.29 -5.85 -16.21
C GLU A 266 -28.95 -6.41 -14.81
N ASP A 267 -27.66 -6.76 -14.54
CA ASP A 267 -27.23 -7.23 -13.23
C ASP A 267 -27.23 -6.05 -12.24
N PRO A 268 -28.02 -6.15 -11.14
CA PRO A 268 -28.17 -5.03 -10.20
C PRO A 268 -26.87 -4.74 -9.40
N ASP A 269 -25.96 -5.71 -9.23
CA ASP A 269 -24.70 -5.46 -8.54
C ASP A 269 -23.73 -4.69 -9.46
N ILE A 270 -23.72 -4.98 -10.75
CA ILE A 270 -22.99 -4.23 -11.77
C ILE A 270 -23.57 -2.80 -11.90
N ALA A 271 -24.89 -2.67 -12.01
CA ALA A 271 -25.54 -1.38 -12.13
C ALA A 271 -25.25 -0.47 -10.94
N ARG A 272 -25.23 -1.00 -9.72
CA ARG A 272 -24.86 -0.25 -8.51
C ARG A 272 -23.39 0.14 -8.50
N LEU A 273 -22.48 -0.77 -8.79
CA LEU A 273 -21.05 -0.50 -8.81
C LEU A 273 -20.71 0.60 -9.82
N LEU A 274 -21.31 0.53 -11.02
CA LEU A 274 -21.03 1.49 -12.10
C LEU A 274 -21.87 2.78 -12.02
N GLY A 275 -22.71 2.96 -10.96
CA GLY A 275 -23.48 4.18 -10.72
C GLY A 275 -24.71 4.34 -11.59
N GLN A 276 -25.23 3.26 -12.20
CA GLN A 276 -26.44 3.26 -13.00
C GLN A 276 -27.70 3.07 -12.13
N ASP A 277 -27.56 2.46 -10.95
CA ASP A 277 -28.62 2.30 -9.95
C ASP A 277 -28.14 2.86 -8.60
N GLY A 278 -28.65 4.05 -8.25
CA GLY A 278 -28.30 4.76 -7.03
C GLY A 278 -27.01 5.60 -7.14
N ASN A 279 -26.73 6.36 -6.06
CA ASN A 279 -25.50 7.15 -5.93
C ASN A 279 -24.75 6.75 -4.65
N TYR A 280 -23.97 5.68 -4.73
CA TYR A 280 -23.19 5.17 -3.58
C TYR A 280 -21.89 5.95 -3.35
N GLY A 281 -21.55 6.89 -4.22
CA GLY A 281 -20.45 7.85 -4.04
C GLY A 281 -20.83 9.04 -3.16
N GLU A 282 -22.14 9.39 -3.04
CA GLU A 282 -22.61 10.60 -2.35
C GLU A 282 -22.14 10.68 -0.89
N GLY A 283 -22.24 9.56 -0.15
CA GLY A 283 -21.79 9.49 1.24
C GLY A 283 -20.29 9.73 1.44
N MET A 284 -19.50 9.58 0.37
CA MET A 284 -18.07 9.90 0.31
C MET A 284 -17.80 11.26 -0.33
N GLY A 285 -18.84 11.95 -0.83
CA GLY A 285 -18.70 13.20 -1.58
C GLY A 285 -18.20 13.01 -3.00
N LEU A 286 -18.32 11.81 -3.58
CA LEU A 286 -17.93 11.47 -4.94
C LEU A 286 -19.13 11.48 -5.90
N SER A 287 -18.87 11.54 -7.21
CA SER A 287 -19.86 11.33 -8.25
C SER A 287 -20.42 9.92 -8.26
N ALA A 288 -21.56 9.70 -8.90
CA ALA A 288 -22.16 8.37 -8.99
C ALA A 288 -21.27 7.36 -9.74
N ASP A 289 -20.52 7.85 -10.72
CA ASP A 289 -19.65 7.07 -11.61
C ASP A 289 -18.22 6.85 -11.07
N TRP A 290 -17.97 7.13 -9.80
CA TRP A 290 -16.61 7.05 -9.21
C TRP A 290 -15.92 5.71 -9.44
N ALA A 291 -16.63 4.59 -9.28
CA ALA A 291 -16.08 3.24 -9.48
C ALA A 291 -15.92 2.92 -10.98
N PHE A 292 -16.83 3.39 -11.83
CA PHE A 292 -16.67 3.32 -13.28
C PHE A 292 -15.37 4.01 -13.74
N GLN A 293 -15.08 5.20 -13.20
CA GLN A 293 -13.85 5.94 -13.52
C GLN A 293 -12.60 5.16 -13.10
N ILE A 294 -12.62 4.47 -11.95
CA ILE A 294 -11.53 3.60 -11.52
C ILE A 294 -11.30 2.50 -12.54
N VAL A 295 -12.34 1.70 -12.81
CA VAL A 295 -12.20 0.50 -13.65
C VAL A 295 -11.83 0.87 -15.08
N ARG A 296 -12.42 1.93 -15.62
CA ARG A 296 -12.13 2.40 -16.99
C ARG A 296 -10.69 2.83 -17.18
N GLN A 297 -10.07 3.46 -16.18
CA GLN A 297 -8.76 4.09 -16.32
C GLN A 297 -7.63 3.23 -15.73
N VAL A 298 -7.94 2.41 -14.71
CA VAL A 298 -6.95 1.61 -14.00
C VAL A 298 -7.20 0.11 -14.17
N GLY A 299 -8.46 -0.30 -14.38
CA GLY A 299 -8.87 -1.69 -14.43
C GLY A 299 -9.32 -2.22 -13.08
N ASN A 300 -9.63 -3.53 -13.04
CA ASN A 300 -9.95 -4.24 -11.81
C ASN A 300 -8.69 -4.73 -11.07
N TYR A 301 -8.85 -5.37 -9.92
CA TYR A 301 -7.72 -5.83 -9.11
C TYR A 301 -6.89 -6.93 -9.80
N ALA A 302 -7.53 -7.84 -10.56
CA ALA A 302 -6.79 -8.84 -11.34
C ALA A 302 -5.90 -8.19 -12.39
N GLU A 303 -6.43 -7.23 -13.15
CA GLU A 303 -5.66 -6.51 -14.17
C GLU A 303 -4.48 -5.76 -13.55
N MET A 304 -4.71 -5.11 -12.39
CA MET A 304 -3.66 -4.44 -11.64
C MET A 304 -2.58 -5.44 -11.18
N PHE A 305 -2.97 -6.58 -10.62
CA PHE A 305 -2.04 -7.61 -10.16
C PHE A 305 -1.23 -8.20 -11.31
N GLU A 306 -1.92 -8.66 -12.38
CA GLU A 306 -1.30 -9.38 -13.49
C GLU A 306 -0.26 -8.53 -14.24
N ARG A 307 -0.56 -7.25 -14.52
CA ARG A 307 0.39 -6.39 -15.25
C ARG A 307 1.59 -5.97 -14.42
N ASN A 308 1.46 -5.90 -13.07
CA ASN A 308 2.53 -5.37 -12.22
C ASN A 308 3.41 -6.45 -11.61
N VAL A 309 2.84 -7.57 -11.16
CA VAL A 309 3.58 -8.63 -10.46
C VAL A 309 3.23 -10.03 -10.94
N GLY A 310 2.09 -10.21 -11.61
CA GLY A 310 1.57 -11.50 -12.07
C GLY A 310 2.16 -11.98 -13.39
N ALA A 311 1.38 -12.80 -14.10
CA ALA A 311 1.80 -13.44 -15.34
C ALA A 311 2.09 -12.47 -16.50
N GLY A 312 1.52 -11.26 -16.44
CA GLY A 312 1.78 -10.18 -17.41
C GLY A 312 3.06 -9.37 -17.13
N SER A 313 3.75 -9.64 -16.04
CA SER A 313 5.00 -8.99 -15.64
C SER A 313 6.20 -9.93 -15.76
N GLU A 314 7.40 -9.40 -15.63
CA GLU A 314 8.64 -10.18 -15.59
C GLU A 314 8.78 -11.06 -14.32
N PHE A 315 8.00 -10.77 -13.28
CA PHE A 315 8.11 -11.44 -11.98
C PHE A 315 7.33 -12.77 -11.93
N HIS A 316 6.27 -12.90 -12.72
CA HIS A 316 5.41 -14.10 -12.80
C HIS A 316 4.97 -14.65 -11.43
N ILE A 317 4.68 -13.75 -10.48
CA ILE A 317 4.23 -14.14 -9.14
C ILE A 317 2.79 -14.69 -9.23
N ALA A 318 2.58 -15.88 -8.68
CA ALA A 318 1.24 -16.47 -8.60
C ALA A 318 0.35 -15.68 -7.63
N ARG A 319 -0.96 -15.59 -7.93
CA ARG A 319 -1.94 -14.89 -7.08
C ARG A 319 -1.91 -15.40 -5.62
N GLY A 320 -1.92 -16.69 -5.40
CA GLY A 320 -1.92 -17.28 -4.05
C GLY A 320 -2.99 -16.66 -3.15
N LEU A 321 -2.59 -16.13 -1.99
CA LEU A 321 -3.49 -15.44 -1.07
C LEU A 321 -4.13 -14.17 -1.69
N ASN A 322 -3.52 -13.61 -2.73
CA ASN A 322 -4.01 -12.42 -3.43
C ASN A 322 -5.11 -12.73 -4.47
N ALA A 323 -5.48 -13.99 -4.67
CA ALA A 323 -6.68 -14.34 -5.42
C ALA A 323 -7.96 -13.97 -4.64
N LEU A 324 -9.08 -13.85 -5.36
CA LEU A 324 -10.37 -13.66 -4.71
C LEU A 324 -10.73 -14.85 -3.80
N TRP A 325 -11.55 -14.60 -2.82
CA TRP A 325 -12.07 -15.62 -1.91
C TRP A 325 -12.78 -16.79 -2.65
N SER A 326 -13.43 -16.51 -3.77
CA SER A 326 -14.06 -17.49 -4.66
C SER A 326 -13.06 -18.39 -5.38
N ASP A 327 -11.82 -17.91 -5.57
CA ASP A 327 -10.75 -18.56 -6.33
C ASP A 327 -9.64 -19.12 -5.43
N GLY A 328 -9.96 -19.29 -4.14
CA GLY A 328 -9.08 -19.93 -3.17
C GLY A 328 -8.07 -18.97 -2.50
N GLY A 329 -8.17 -17.68 -2.75
CA GLY A 329 -7.42 -16.65 -2.03
C GLY A 329 -8.18 -16.09 -0.83
N ILE A 330 -7.78 -14.89 -0.38
CA ILE A 330 -8.41 -14.19 0.75
C ILE A 330 -8.75 -12.73 0.45
N GLN A 331 -8.62 -12.30 -0.81
CA GLN A 331 -9.13 -10.98 -1.20
C GLN A 331 -10.66 -11.02 -1.18
N TYR A 332 -11.24 -10.12 -0.39
CA TYR A 332 -12.67 -10.04 -0.15
C TYR A 332 -13.09 -8.59 0.05
N ALA A 333 -14.05 -8.12 -0.75
CA ALA A 333 -14.61 -6.78 -0.62
C ALA A 333 -16.07 -6.82 -0.19
N PRO A 334 -16.54 -5.88 0.67
CA PRO A 334 -17.97 -5.74 0.94
C PRO A 334 -18.72 -5.31 -0.33
N PRO A 335 -20.01 -5.71 -0.49
CA PRO A 335 -20.81 -5.31 -1.64
C PRO A 335 -21.17 -3.82 -1.61
N VAL A 336 -21.34 -3.23 -2.78
CA VAL A 336 -21.84 -1.86 -2.94
C VAL A 336 -23.37 -1.88 -2.84
N ARG A 337 -23.90 -1.49 -1.67
CA ARG A 337 -25.35 -1.46 -1.36
C ARG A 337 -25.73 -0.31 -0.44
#